data_7c18c135a3c77bb2423e6cc6e5260732
#
_entry.id   7c18c135a3c77bb2423e6cc6e5260732
#
_cell.length_a   1.000
_cell.length_b   1.000
_cell.length_c   1.000
_cell.angle_alpha   90.00
_cell.angle_beta   90.00
_cell.angle_gamma   90.00
#
_symmetry.space_group_name_H-M   'P 1'
#
loop_
_entity.id
_entity.type
_entity.pdbx_description
1 polymer ?
#
loop_
_entity_poly.entity_id
_entity_poly.type
_entity_poly.pdbx_seq_one_letter_code
_entity_poly.pdbx_strand_id
1 'polypeptide(L)'
;RSLKYSCLEVHLASKINALIKSFDEKDFFSKKNDHFKTAILSDLEEITIDKDGRFTLRDSHKIFSKIKKEIIFIGKGNHFEIWQKNLGDLHKINSRKKFK
;
A
#
# COMPACT_ATOMS: atom_id res chain seq x y z
N ARG A 1 2.93 -2.77 1.16
CA ARG A 1 3.76 -2.03 0.18
C ARG A 1 3.06 -1.94 -1.16
N SER A 2 3.37 -0.89 -1.90
CA SER A 2 2.95 -0.79 -3.29
C SER A 2 3.73 -1.80 -4.15
N LEU A 3 3.05 -2.39 -5.13
CA LEU A 3 3.71 -3.25 -6.13
C LEU A 3 4.36 -2.46 -7.26
N LYS A 4 4.10 -1.16 -7.33
CA LYS A 4 4.58 -0.30 -8.43
C LYS A 4 5.64 0.70 -7.99
N TYR A 5 5.53 1.22 -6.78
CA TYR A 5 6.34 2.34 -6.30
C TYR A 5 6.90 2.06 -4.91
N SER A 6 7.92 2.83 -4.53
CA SER A 6 8.51 2.76 -3.19
C SER A 6 7.63 3.51 -2.18
N CYS A 7 6.37 3.12 -2.05
CA CYS A 7 5.43 3.70 -1.10
C CYS A 7 4.59 2.62 -0.42
N LEU A 8 3.84 3.02 0.58
CA LEU A 8 2.91 2.14 1.29
C LEU A 8 1.50 2.43 0.83
N GLU A 9 0.70 1.39 0.63
CA GLU A 9 -0.71 1.53 0.33
C GLU A 9 -1.51 1.18 1.57
N VAL A 10 -2.50 2.00 1.89
CA VAL A 10 -3.39 1.79 3.03
C VAL A 10 -4.82 1.61 2.52
N HIS A 11 -5.39 0.47 2.82
CA HIS A 11 -6.72 0.08 2.41
C HIS A 11 -7.60 -0.24 3.61
N LEU A 12 -8.91 -0.12 3.45
CA LEU A 12 -9.86 -0.56 4.47
C LEU A 12 -9.75 -2.08 4.66
N ALA A 13 -9.80 -2.53 5.91
CA ALA A 13 -9.71 -3.96 6.23
C ALA A 13 -10.81 -4.77 5.53
N SER A 14 -12.01 -4.23 5.42
CA SER A 14 -13.11 -4.89 4.72
C SER A 14 -12.81 -5.14 3.24
N LYS A 15 -12.11 -4.23 2.59
CA LYS A 15 -11.68 -4.37 1.19
C LYS A 15 -10.66 -5.49 1.03
N ILE A 16 -9.68 -5.55 1.93
CA ILE A 16 -8.64 -6.58 1.91
C ILE A 16 -9.27 -7.95 2.17
N ASN A 17 -10.19 -8.04 3.11
CA ASN A 17 -10.91 -9.29 3.40
C ASN A 17 -11.71 -9.77 2.18
N ALA A 18 -12.37 -8.85 1.46
CA ALA A 18 -13.09 -9.19 0.22
C ALA A 18 -12.13 -9.68 -0.87
N LEU A 19 -10.94 -9.06 -0.98
CA LEU A 19 -9.92 -9.49 -1.94
C LEU A 19 -9.41 -10.91 -1.62
N ILE A 20 -9.12 -11.18 -0.36
CA ILE A 20 -8.68 -12.51 0.11
C ILE A 20 -9.75 -13.54 -0.24
N LYS A 21 -11.00 -13.25 0.04
CA LYS A 21 -12.13 -14.14 -0.28
C LYS A 21 -12.22 -14.40 -1.79
N SER A 22 -12.00 -13.38 -2.62
CA SER A 22 -12.04 -13.56 -4.06
C SER A 22 -10.93 -14.47 -4.57
N PHE A 23 -9.76 -14.49 -3.93
CA PHE A 23 -8.69 -15.44 -4.26
C PHE A 23 -9.10 -16.88 -3.96
N ASP A 24 -9.80 -17.11 -2.86
CA ASP A 24 -10.24 -18.45 -2.47
C ASP A 24 -11.30 -19.02 -3.44
N GLU A 25 -12.03 -18.16 -4.12
CA GLU A 25 -13.04 -18.54 -5.11
C GLU A 25 -12.46 -18.81 -6.50
N LYS A 26 -11.19 -18.45 -6.73
CA LYS A 26 -10.50 -18.64 -8.00
C LYS A 26 -9.73 -19.95 -8.03
N ASP A 27 -9.21 -20.29 -9.19
CA ASP A 27 -8.48 -21.53 -9.42
C ASP A 27 -7.32 -21.72 -8.45
N PHE A 28 -7.47 -22.68 -7.54
CA PHE A 28 -6.47 -23.05 -6.54
C PHE A 28 -5.13 -23.48 -7.13
N PHE A 29 -5.13 -23.99 -8.35
CA PHE A 29 -3.96 -24.60 -8.94
C PHE A 29 -3.16 -23.65 -9.83
N SER A 30 -3.59 -22.39 -9.93
CA SER A 30 -2.90 -21.40 -10.73
C SER A 30 -1.65 -20.91 -10.00
N LYS A 31 -0.47 -21.16 -10.57
CA LYS A 31 0.80 -20.64 -10.03
C LYS A 31 0.82 -19.11 -10.02
N LYS A 32 0.21 -18.48 -11.01
CA LYS A 32 0.12 -17.03 -11.10
C LYS A 32 -0.65 -16.45 -9.93
N ASN A 33 -1.77 -17.06 -9.56
CA ASN A 33 -2.56 -16.64 -8.40
C ASN A 33 -1.81 -16.85 -7.10
N ASP A 34 -1.07 -17.95 -6.98
CA ASP A 34 -0.27 -18.25 -5.80
C ASP A 34 0.82 -17.20 -5.57
N HIS A 35 1.57 -16.86 -6.63
CA HIS A 35 2.59 -15.83 -6.55
C HIS A 35 2.01 -14.46 -6.23
N PHE A 36 0.87 -14.13 -6.79
CA PHE A 36 0.18 -12.88 -6.53
C PHE A 36 -0.28 -12.79 -5.09
N LYS A 37 -0.86 -13.88 -4.54
CA LYS A 37 -1.23 -13.95 -3.13
C LYS A 37 -0.03 -13.73 -2.22
N THR A 38 1.08 -14.38 -2.50
CA THR A 38 2.30 -14.26 -1.71
C THR A 38 2.80 -12.82 -1.72
N ALA A 39 2.83 -12.19 -2.89
CA ALA A 39 3.30 -10.81 -3.02
C ALA A 39 2.45 -9.82 -2.22
N ILE A 40 1.14 -10.03 -2.16
CA ILE A 40 0.23 -9.13 -1.44
C ILE A 40 0.18 -9.49 0.05
N LEU A 41 -0.05 -10.76 0.37
CA LEU A 41 -0.39 -11.16 1.74
C LEU A 41 0.81 -11.22 2.66
N SER A 42 2.01 -11.49 2.14
CA SER A 42 3.22 -11.57 2.97
C SER A 42 3.59 -10.26 3.64
N ASP A 43 3.23 -9.13 3.04
CA ASP A 43 3.55 -7.80 3.55
C ASP A 43 2.37 -7.10 4.22
N LEU A 44 1.22 -7.77 4.27
CA LEU A 44 0.02 -7.20 4.87
C LEU A 44 0.17 -7.08 6.37
N GLU A 45 -0.22 -5.93 6.90
CA GLU A 45 -0.31 -5.70 8.33
C GLU A 45 -1.59 -4.95 8.62
N GLU A 46 -2.37 -5.46 9.56
CA GLU A 46 -3.53 -4.73 10.05
C GLU A 46 -3.08 -3.74 11.10
N ILE A 47 -3.43 -2.47 10.90
CA ILE A 47 -3.15 -1.42 11.87
C ILE A 47 -4.47 -0.82 12.34
N THR A 48 -4.48 -0.37 13.59
CA THR A 48 -5.61 0.35 14.16
C THR A 48 -5.21 1.79 14.36
N ILE A 49 -5.99 2.69 13.77
CA ILE A 49 -5.81 4.13 13.98
C ILE A 49 -6.55 4.49 15.27
N ASP A 50 -5.84 5.09 16.22
CA ASP A 50 -6.45 5.47 17.51
C ASP A 50 -7.36 6.69 17.34
N LYS A 51 -8.04 7.09 18.43
CA LYS A 51 -8.96 8.23 18.42
C LYS A 51 -8.30 9.57 18.09
N ASP A 52 -6.98 9.65 18.25
CA ASP A 52 -6.20 10.85 17.93
C ASP A 52 -5.60 10.79 16.52
N GLY A 53 -5.94 9.78 15.73
CA GLY A 53 -5.45 9.60 14.38
C GLY A 53 -4.03 9.05 14.29
N ARG A 54 -3.54 8.39 15.33
CA ARG A 54 -2.17 7.87 15.39
C ARG A 54 -2.13 6.39 15.05
N PHE A 55 -1.05 5.99 14.41
CA PHE A 55 -0.74 4.59 14.16
C PHE A 55 0.77 4.43 14.01
N THR A 56 1.24 3.18 14.12
CA THR A 56 2.67 2.87 14.04
C THR A 56 2.96 2.05 12.79
N LEU A 57 4.01 2.43 12.06
CA LEU A 57 4.49 1.67 10.91
C LEU A 57 5.58 0.69 11.35
N ARG A 58 5.57 -0.51 10.75
CA ARG A 58 6.65 -1.48 10.92
C ARG A 58 7.94 -0.96 10.32
N ASP A 59 9.07 -1.34 10.91
CA ASP A 59 10.39 -0.92 10.41
C ASP A 59 10.63 -1.37 8.97
N SER A 60 10.19 -2.56 8.60
CA SER A 60 10.32 -3.06 7.22
C SER A 60 9.57 -2.18 6.22
N HIS A 61 8.41 -1.66 6.59
CA HIS A 61 7.65 -0.73 5.75
C HIS A 61 8.33 0.62 5.62
N LYS A 62 8.92 1.12 6.71
CA LYS A 62 9.69 2.37 6.68
C LYS A 62 10.90 2.26 5.77
N ILE A 63 11.63 1.15 5.86
CA ILE A 63 12.81 0.90 5.03
C ILE A 63 12.42 0.83 3.56
N PHE A 64 11.40 0.07 3.23
CA PHE A 64 10.92 -0.07 1.85
C PHE A 64 10.54 1.27 1.23
N SER A 65 9.80 2.09 1.97
CA SER A 65 9.31 3.38 1.49
C SER A 65 10.31 4.52 1.67
N LYS A 66 11.47 4.24 2.27
CA LYS A 66 12.53 5.21 2.54
C LYS A 66 12.09 6.35 3.45
N ILE A 67 11.10 6.10 4.29
CA ILE A 67 10.58 7.09 5.25
C ILE A 67 11.58 7.27 6.38
N LYS A 68 11.91 8.54 6.66
CA LYS A 68 12.80 8.90 7.79
C LYS A 68 12.10 9.84 8.76
N LYS A 69 11.77 11.05 8.35
CA LYS A 69 11.18 12.07 9.23
C LYS A 69 9.84 12.58 8.72
N GLU A 70 9.75 12.90 7.45
CA GLU A 70 8.59 13.54 6.87
C GLU A 70 7.90 12.62 5.87
N ILE A 71 6.58 12.60 5.93
CA ILE A 71 5.75 11.83 5.01
C ILE A 71 4.71 12.73 4.38
N ILE A 72 4.19 12.30 3.24
CA ILE A 72 2.99 12.87 2.67
C ILE A 72 1.99 11.76 2.37
N PHE A 73 0.73 12.15 2.37
CA PHE A 73 -0.37 11.26 2.01
C PHE A 73 -0.86 11.62 0.61
N ILE A 74 -1.06 10.61 -0.22
CA ILE A 74 -1.65 10.81 -1.55
C ILE A 74 -2.91 9.95 -1.62
N GLY A 75 -4.06 10.61 -1.79
CA GLY A 75 -5.34 9.92 -1.95
C GLY A 75 -5.49 9.36 -3.35
N LYS A 76 -6.04 8.15 -3.44
CA LYS A 76 -6.30 7.45 -4.71
C LYS A 76 -7.78 7.13 -4.90
N GLY A 77 -8.65 7.78 -4.13
CA GLY A 77 -10.09 7.54 -4.18
C GLY A 77 -10.53 6.37 -3.32
N ASN A 78 -10.10 5.15 -3.63
CA ASN A 78 -10.48 3.95 -2.89
C ASN A 78 -9.47 3.51 -1.85
N HIS A 79 -8.31 4.15 -1.79
CA HIS A 79 -7.26 3.92 -0.81
C HIS A 79 -6.37 5.15 -0.75
N PHE A 80 -5.38 5.15 0.13
CA PHE A 80 -4.37 6.21 0.10
C PHE A 80 -2.97 5.61 0.20
N GLU A 81 -1.99 6.43 -0.16
CA GLU A 81 -0.58 6.04 -0.15
C GLU A 81 0.18 6.92 0.84
N ILE A 82 1.16 6.31 1.51
CA ILE A 82 2.10 7.02 2.38
C ILE A 82 3.46 7.03 1.69
N TRP A 83 3.98 8.21 1.47
CA TRP A 83 5.25 8.42 0.77
C TRP A 83 6.24 9.18 1.65
N GLN A 84 7.51 8.86 1.47
CA GLN A 84 8.57 9.78 1.90
C GLN A 84 8.35 11.11 1.16
N LYS A 85 8.49 12.23 1.88
CA LYS A 85 8.05 13.53 1.36
C LYS A 85 8.61 13.89 -0.02
N ASN A 86 9.94 13.79 -0.18
CA ASN A 86 10.59 14.19 -1.44
C ASN A 86 10.20 13.28 -2.61
N LEU A 87 10.12 11.97 -2.35
CA LEU A 87 9.71 11.01 -3.36
C LEU A 87 8.25 11.20 -3.76
N GLY A 88 7.38 11.48 -2.79
CA GLY A 88 5.97 11.75 -3.07
C GLY A 88 5.76 13.02 -3.86
N ASP A 89 6.49 14.09 -3.52
CA ASP A 89 6.43 15.34 -4.25
C ASP A 89 6.88 15.15 -5.71
N LEU A 90 7.94 14.39 -5.91
CA LEU A 90 8.42 14.05 -7.26
C LEU A 90 7.39 13.25 -8.03
N HIS A 91 6.74 12.27 -7.38
CA HIS A 91 5.70 11.47 -7.99
C HIS A 91 4.51 12.32 -8.44
N LYS A 92 4.10 13.28 -7.63
CA LYS A 92 3.03 14.22 -8.00
C LYS A 92 3.38 15.03 -9.24
N ILE A 93 4.60 15.55 -9.31
CA ILE A 93 5.09 16.34 -10.45
C ILE A 93 5.09 15.49 -11.72
N ASN A 94 5.65 14.29 -11.65
CA ASN A 94 5.74 13.39 -12.79
C ASN A 94 4.36 12.94 -13.27
N SER A 95 3.43 12.71 -12.36
CA SER A 95 2.07 12.31 -12.70
C SER A 95 1.32 13.42 -13.42
N ARG A 96 1.50 14.67 -12.99
CA ARG A 96 0.91 15.82 -13.68
C ARG A 96 1.44 15.95 -15.11
N LYS A 97 2.72 15.73 -15.31
CA LYS A 97 3.33 15.78 -16.65
C LYS A 97 2.77 14.71 -17.57
N LYS A 98 2.60 13.49 -17.06
CA LYS A 98 2.06 12.37 -17.84
C LYS A 98 0.58 12.54 -18.17
N PHE A 99 -0.16 13.19 -17.29
CA PHE A 99 -1.58 13.41 -17.49
C PHE A 99 -1.87 14.43 -18.59
N LYS A 100 -0.98 15.39 -18.78
CA LYS A 100 -1.09 16.36 -19.87
C LYS A 100 -0.68 15.71 -21.20
#